data_beeb783f9b63f0908cb1cb82fa78a320
#
_entry.id   beeb783f9b63f0908cb1cb82fa78a320
#
_cell.length_a   1.000
_cell.length_b   1.000
_cell.length_c   1.000
_cell.angle_alpha   90.00
_cell.angle_beta   90.00
_cell.angle_gamma   90.00
#
_symmetry.space_group_name_H-M   'P 1'
#
loop_
_entity.id
_entity.type
_entity.pdbx_description
1 polymer ?
#
loop_
_entity_poly.entity_id
_entity_poly.type
_entity_poly.pdbx_seq_one_letter_code
_entity_poly.pdbx_strand_id
1 'polypeptide(L)' 'MVSELLARERTRSYLEEAERLRYSRRLRALRRARRLESRAERRMVAAWRRAAELHGALEIADY' A
#
# COMPACT_ATOMS: atom_id res chain seq x y z
N MET A 1 -16.51 42.80 -12.88
CA MET A 1 -16.02 41.86 -13.89
C MET A 1 -14.70 41.22 -13.52
N VAL A 2 -13.69 42.02 -13.20
CA VAL A 2 -12.37 41.48 -12.80
C VAL A 2 -12.43 40.65 -11.49
N SER A 3 -13.25 41.05 -10.53
CA SER A 3 -13.43 40.35 -9.28
C SER A 3 -14.10 38.98 -9.43
N GLU A 4 -15.01 38.83 -10.37
CA GLU A 4 -15.67 37.55 -10.66
C GLU A 4 -14.70 36.54 -11.30
N LEU A 5 -13.84 37.00 -12.21
CA LEU A 5 -12.81 36.18 -12.82
C LEU A 5 -11.79 35.70 -11.78
N LEU A 6 -11.36 36.58 -10.88
CA LEU A 6 -10.46 36.24 -9.78
C LEU A 6 -11.08 35.24 -8.82
N ALA A 7 -12.36 35.41 -8.50
CA ALA A 7 -13.08 34.47 -7.64
C ALA A 7 -13.18 33.06 -8.27
N ARG A 8 -13.46 33.00 -9.58
CA ARG A 8 -13.50 31.74 -10.34
C ARG A 8 -12.13 31.08 -10.40
N GLU A 9 -11.08 31.83 -10.62
CA GLU A 9 -9.71 31.31 -10.62
C GLU A 9 -9.30 30.77 -9.26
N ARG A 10 -9.62 31.46 -8.17
CA ARG A 10 -9.36 30.99 -6.81
C ARG A 10 -10.09 29.69 -6.50
N THR A 11 -11.36 29.60 -6.88
CA THR A 11 -12.16 28.39 -6.70
C THR A 11 -11.57 27.23 -7.51
N ARG A 12 -11.18 27.49 -8.75
CA ARG A 12 -10.56 26.51 -9.63
C ARG A 12 -9.24 26.00 -9.06
N SER A 13 -8.37 26.90 -8.61
CA SER A 13 -7.09 26.54 -7.97
C SER A 13 -7.30 25.71 -6.70
N TYR A 14 -8.27 26.08 -5.90
CA TYR A 14 -8.63 25.35 -4.69
C TYR A 14 -9.08 23.93 -5.00
N LEU A 15 -9.93 23.74 -6.00
CA LEU A 15 -10.40 22.43 -6.44
C LEU A 15 -9.26 21.57 -6.99
N GLU A 16 -8.38 22.14 -7.79
CA GLU A 16 -7.21 21.46 -8.33
C GLU A 16 -6.27 21.00 -7.22
N GLU A 17 -6.02 21.82 -6.21
CA GLU A 17 -5.23 21.43 -5.04
C GLU A 17 -5.89 20.31 -4.25
N ALA A 18 -7.20 20.39 -4.04
CA ALA A 18 -7.95 19.35 -3.34
C ALA A 18 -7.89 18.00 -4.08
N GLU A 19 -7.95 18.01 -5.41
CA GLU A 19 -7.80 16.82 -6.24
C GLU A 19 -6.40 16.22 -6.13
N ARG A 20 -5.36 17.05 -6.19
CA ARG A 20 -3.97 16.62 -6.02
C ARG A 20 -3.74 15.98 -4.65
N LEU A 21 -4.29 16.56 -3.59
CA LEU A 21 -4.19 16.01 -2.24
C LEU A 21 -4.89 14.65 -2.13
N ARG A 22 -6.08 14.51 -2.70
CA ARG A 22 -6.80 13.23 -2.74
C ARG A 22 -6.02 12.17 -3.49
N TYR A 23 -5.46 12.53 -4.63
CA TYR A 23 -4.64 11.63 -5.43
C TYR A 23 -3.39 11.16 -4.65
N SER A 24 -2.68 12.08 -4.02
CA SER A 24 -1.51 11.77 -3.20
C SER A 24 -1.84 10.85 -2.02
N ARG A 25 -2.98 11.07 -1.37
CA ARG A 25 -3.47 10.22 -0.29
C ARG A 25 -3.78 8.81 -0.76
N ARG A 26 -4.42 8.67 -1.93
CA ARG A 26 -4.71 7.38 -2.55
C ARG A 26 -3.43 6.63 -2.87
N LEU A 27 -2.44 7.28 -3.46
CA LEU A 27 -1.14 6.68 -3.76
C LEU A 27 -0.43 6.18 -2.50
N ARG A 28 -0.43 6.97 -1.43
CA ARG A 28 0.16 6.58 -0.15
C ARG A 28 -0.55 5.38 0.47
N ALA A 29 -1.88 5.36 0.39
CA ALA A 29 -2.69 4.24 0.87
C ALA A 29 -2.40 2.96 0.09
N LEU A 30 -2.30 3.03 -1.23
CA LEU A 30 -1.93 1.91 -2.09
C LEU A 30 -0.53 1.38 -1.78
N ARG A 31 0.44 2.26 -1.60
CA ARG A 31 1.81 1.86 -1.24
C ARG A 31 1.88 1.17 0.12
N ARG A 32 1.11 1.66 1.11
CA ARG A 32 1.01 1.01 2.41
C ARG A 32 0.37 -0.37 2.30
N ALA A 33 -0.72 -0.49 1.55
CA ALA A 33 -1.39 -1.76 1.32
C ALA A 33 -0.45 -2.78 0.66
N ARG A 34 0.30 -2.38 -0.36
CA ARG A 34 1.30 -3.23 -1.02
C ARG A 34 2.40 -3.68 -0.07
N ARG A 35 2.88 -2.79 0.80
CA ARG A 35 3.90 -3.14 1.80
C ARG A 35 3.38 -4.16 2.81
N LEU A 36 2.15 -4.00 3.28
CA LEU A 36 1.52 -4.95 4.19
C LEU A 36 1.31 -6.31 3.53
N GLU A 37 0.86 -6.32 2.29
CA GLU A 37 0.70 -7.53 1.49
C GLU A 37 2.03 -8.26 1.32
N SER A 38 3.09 -7.56 0.94
CA SER A 38 4.43 -8.13 0.79
C SER A 38 4.97 -8.71 2.10
N ARG A 39 4.71 -8.05 3.22
CA ARG A 39 5.08 -8.58 4.54
C ARG A 39 4.31 -9.85 4.89
N ALA A 40 3.02 -9.86 4.61
CA ALA A 40 2.18 -11.04 4.83
C ALA A 40 2.64 -12.23 3.99
N GLU A 41 2.95 -12.00 2.71
CA GLU A 41 3.51 -13.03 1.82
C GLU A 41 4.84 -13.57 2.33
N ARG A 42 5.74 -12.70 2.75
CA ARG A 42 7.04 -13.13 3.30
C ARG A 42 6.90 -13.94 4.57
N ARG A 43 5.98 -13.58 5.46
CA ARG A 43 5.67 -14.35 6.66
C ARG A 43 5.11 -15.73 6.32
N MET A 44 4.24 -15.80 5.35
CA MET A 44 3.63 -17.05 4.89
C MET A 44 4.68 -17.97 4.28
N VAL A 45 5.54 -17.45 3.42
CA VAL A 45 6.65 -18.21 2.82
C VAL A 45 7.62 -18.69 3.90
N ALA A 46 7.97 -17.85 4.86
CA ALA A 46 8.82 -18.23 5.97
C ALA A 46 8.20 -19.34 6.84
N ALA A 47 6.90 -19.24 7.10
CA ALA A 47 6.17 -20.27 7.84
C ALA A 47 6.15 -21.61 7.09
N TRP A 48 5.93 -21.59 5.79
CA TRP A 48 5.97 -22.80 4.95
C TRP A 48 7.36 -23.44 4.92
N ARG A 49 8.43 -22.63 4.83
CA ARG A 49 9.81 -23.14 4.89
C ARG A 49 10.10 -23.80 6.21
N ARG A 50 9.68 -23.22 7.34
CA ARG A 50 9.84 -23.82 8.66
C ARG A 50 9.08 -25.14 8.78
N ALA A 51 7.85 -25.16 8.28
CA ALA A 51 7.03 -26.38 8.28
C ALA A 51 7.68 -27.47 7.43
N ALA A 52 8.21 -27.14 6.26
CA ALA A 52 8.92 -28.06 5.40
C ALA A 52 10.21 -28.60 6.06
N GLU A 53 10.97 -27.73 6.72
CA GLU A 53 12.19 -28.12 7.47
C GLU A 53 11.85 -29.07 8.62
N LEU A 54 10.80 -28.76 9.40
CA LEU A 54 10.33 -29.63 10.48
C LEU A 54 9.86 -30.98 9.94
N HIS A 55 9.14 -30.99 8.84
CA HIS A 55 8.66 -32.20 8.20
C HIS A 55 9.83 -33.09 7.73
N GLY A 56 10.81 -32.46 7.09
CA GLY A 56 12.03 -33.14 6.67
C GLY A 56 12.83 -33.71 7.86
N ALA A 57 12.94 -32.94 8.95
CA ALA A 57 13.60 -33.41 10.17
C ALA A 57 12.88 -34.58 10.82
N LEU A 58 11.55 -34.57 10.83
CA LEU A 58 10.74 -35.68 11.35
C LEU A 58 10.89 -36.94 10.47
N GLU A 59 10.93 -36.82 9.18
CA GLU A 59 11.15 -37.93 8.25
C GLU A 59 12.55 -38.56 8.46
N ILE A 60 13.56 -37.74 8.66
CA ILE A 60 14.92 -38.19 8.95
C ILE A 60 14.97 -38.91 10.33
N ALA A 61 14.25 -38.39 11.31
CA ALA A 61 14.20 -38.95 12.66
C ALA A 61 13.51 -40.33 12.72
N ASP A 62 12.62 -40.63 11.80
CA ASP A 62 11.93 -41.93 11.71
C ASP A 62 12.82 -43.03 11.11
N TYR A 63 13.96 -42.68 10.59
CA TYR A 63 14.97 -43.59 10.11
C TYR A 63 15.95 -43.91 11.23
#